data_91e6328c3b28f1db5e1cd9792ad63d89
#
_entry.id   91e6328c3b28f1db5e1cd9792ad63d89
#
_cell.length_a   1.000
_cell.length_b   1.000
_cell.length_c   1.000
_cell.angle_alpha   90.00
_cell.angle_beta   90.00
_cell.angle_gamma   90.00
#
_symmetry.space_group_name_H-M   'P 1'
#
loop_
_entity.id
_entity.type
_entity.pdbx_description
1 polymer ?
#
loop_
_entity_poly.entity_id
_entity_poly.type
_entity_poly.pdbx_seq_one_letter_code
_entity_poly.pdbx_strand_id
1 'polypeptide(L)'
;IVMADIQLAADNTSVDSYLGHVVPDVLKTVQGLPTEVYGVSLGDLVWNDMSLFPKYRQGLETLGFTTFSLPGNHDHDPAELTDSLALQSYERYFGPANYSVNIGKIHYLFLDNILFDHAPTAEEEYMIGLTDEICRWIEADLRYVPAGSTLVVSSHCPILYHTKNTAARNHRNFQRFLDAISPYKVHAFGGHKHY
;
A
#
# COMPACT_ATOMS: atom_id res chain seq x y z
N ILE A 1 12.33 0.08 6.87
CA ILE A 1 11.78 1.46 6.86
C ILE A 1 10.36 1.40 6.34
N VAL A 2 9.43 2.09 7.01
CA VAL A 2 8.03 2.20 6.56
C VAL A 2 7.72 3.67 6.35
N MET A 3 7.19 4.01 5.18
CA MET A 3 6.72 5.33 4.80
C MET A 3 5.25 5.24 4.41
N ALA A 4 4.45 6.24 4.71
CA ALA A 4 3.05 6.30 4.33
C ALA A 4 2.63 7.74 4.10
N ASP A 5 1.63 7.95 3.26
CA ASP A 5 0.92 9.22 3.15
C ASP A 5 1.84 10.43 2.86
N ILE A 6 2.80 10.26 1.97
CA ILE A 6 3.72 11.35 1.54
C ILE A 6 2.97 12.40 0.74
N GLN A 7 2.01 11.98 -0.09
CA GLN A 7 1.04 12.84 -0.77
C GLN A 7 1.66 14.01 -1.54
N LEU A 8 2.51 13.69 -2.52
CA LEU A 8 3.07 14.73 -3.40
C LEU A 8 1.95 15.48 -4.12
N ALA A 9 1.97 16.81 -4.04
CA ALA A 9 1.00 17.69 -4.65
C ALA A 9 1.65 18.65 -5.66
N ALA A 10 0.84 19.21 -6.56
CA ALA A 10 1.29 20.05 -7.67
C ALA A 10 1.91 21.39 -7.25
N ASP A 11 1.83 21.76 -5.98
CA ASP A 11 2.41 23.01 -5.44
C ASP A 11 3.94 23.00 -5.31
N ASN A 12 4.59 21.89 -5.66
CA ASN A 12 6.02 21.59 -5.52
C ASN A 12 6.57 21.59 -4.08
N THR A 13 5.88 22.15 -3.09
CA THR A 13 6.35 22.20 -1.70
C THR A 13 6.53 20.79 -1.13
N SER A 14 5.58 19.91 -1.39
CA SER A 14 5.64 18.50 -0.97
C SER A 14 6.75 17.74 -1.70
N VAL A 15 6.98 18.02 -2.99
CA VAL A 15 8.07 17.43 -3.78
C VAL A 15 9.43 17.86 -3.22
N ASP A 16 9.60 19.16 -2.95
CA ASP A 16 10.84 19.69 -2.37
C ASP A 16 11.08 19.15 -0.96
N SER A 17 10.03 19.02 -0.15
CA SER A 17 10.10 18.39 1.17
C SER A 17 10.46 16.92 1.09
N TYR A 18 9.85 16.17 0.18
CA TYR A 18 10.13 14.75 0.00
C TYR A 18 11.57 14.50 -0.43
N LEU A 19 12.02 15.15 -1.50
CA LEU A 19 13.36 14.95 -2.05
C LEU A 19 14.46 15.62 -1.22
N GLY A 20 14.17 16.78 -0.60
CA GLY A 20 15.15 17.57 0.14
C GLY A 20 15.24 17.26 1.63
N HIS A 21 14.23 16.62 2.22
CA HIS A 21 14.20 16.31 3.65
C HIS A 21 13.91 14.84 3.93
N VAL A 22 12.78 14.30 3.47
CA VAL A 22 12.37 12.93 3.82
C VAL A 22 13.40 11.90 3.33
N VAL A 23 13.77 11.95 2.05
CA VAL A 23 14.76 11.02 1.46
C VAL A 23 16.12 11.13 2.17
N PRO A 24 16.72 12.32 2.37
CA PRO A 24 17.95 12.46 3.13
C PRO A 24 17.87 11.96 4.58
N ASP A 25 16.74 12.18 5.28
CA ASP A 25 16.56 11.73 6.65
C ASP A 25 16.46 10.20 6.75
N VAL A 26 15.80 9.56 5.78
CA VAL A 26 15.77 8.09 5.66
C VAL A 26 17.19 7.56 5.45
N LEU A 27 17.94 8.13 4.49
CA LEU A 27 19.34 7.73 4.23
C LEU A 27 20.22 7.88 5.46
N LYS A 28 20.09 8.98 6.18
CA LYS A 28 20.82 9.21 7.43
C LYS A 28 20.44 8.19 8.51
N THR A 29 19.16 7.85 8.60
CA THR A 29 18.64 6.88 9.59
C THR A 29 19.19 5.48 9.35
N VAL A 30 19.35 5.07 8.08
CA VAL A 30 19.84 3.72 7.74
C VAL A 30 21.37 3.66 7.66
N GLN A 31 22.05 4.80 7.64
CA GLN A 31 23.49 4.86 7.53
C GLN A 31 24.17 4.13 8.69
N GLY A 32 25.04 3.18 8.36
CA GLY A 32 25.79 2.43 9.36
C GLY A 32 25.03 1.31 10.06
N LEU A 33 23.79 1.01 9.66
CA LEU A 33 23.09 -0.18 10.14
C LEU A 33 23.85 -1.44 9.70
N PRO A 34 24.07 -2.41 10.60
CA PRO A 34 24.83 -3.63 10.29
C PRO A 34 24.00 -4.68 9.55
N THR A 35 22.82 -4.33 9.06
CA THR A 35 21.85 -5.23 8.46
C THR A 35 21.42 -4.72 7.10
N GLU A 36 20.97 -5.63 6.25
CA GLU A 36 20.26 -5.28 5.02
C GLU A 36 18.97 -4.52 5.34
N VAL A 37 18.70 -3.47 4.56
CA VAL A 37 17.55 -2.59 4.77
C VAL A 37 16.58 -2.76 3.61
N TYR A 38 15.30 -2.84 3.95
CA TYR A 38 14.19 -2.81 3.00
C TYR A 38 13.25 -1.65 3.36
N GLY A 39 12.67 -1.04 2.33
CA GLY A 39 11.65 -0.02 2.47
C GLY A 39 10.26 -0.56 2.12
N VAL A 40 9.25 0.02 2.74
CA VAL A 40 7.84 -0.18 2.36
C VAL A 40 7.17 1.19 2.27
N SER A 41 6.51 1.45 1.16
CA SER A 41 5.66 2.62 0.94
C SER A 41 4.20 2.18 0.93
N LEU A 42 3.43 2.66 1.92
CA LEU A 42 2.08 2.19 2.25
C LEU A 42 0.97 3.00 1.56
N GLY A 43 1.22 3.51 0.37
CA GLY A 43 0.22 4.23 -0.42
C GLY A 43 0.11 5.72 -0.10
N ASP A 44 -0.77 6.39 -0.84
CA ASP A 44 -0.90 7.84 -0.89
C ASP A 44 0.44 8.51 -1.21
N LEU A 45 1.05 8.05 -2.30
CA LEU A 45 2.33 8.53 -2.82
C LEU A 45 2.17 9.95 -3.36
N VAL A 46 1.04 10.20 -4.04
CA VAL A 46 0.65 11.48 -4.62
C VAL A 46 -0.75 11.88 -4.13
N TRP A 47 -1.13 13.13 -4.34
CA TRP A 47 -2.46 13.66 -4.05
C TRP A 47 -3.25 13.81 -5.35
N ASN A 48 -3.85 12.73 -5.85
CA ASN A 48 -4.66 12.69 -7.07
C ASN A 48 -3.97 13.23 -8.35
N ASP A 49 -2.66 13.36 -8.36
CA ASP A 49 -1.89 13.82 -9.53
C ASP A 49 -0.85 12.77 -9.95
N MET A 50 -1.26 11.89 -10.85
CA MET A 50 -0.43 10.79 -11.36
C MET A 50 0.82 11.26 -12.09
N SER A 51 0.87 12.52 -12.52
CA SER A 51 2.05 13.10 -13.18
C SER A 51 3.25 13.25 -12.24
N LEU A 52 3.03 13.15 -10.92
CA LEU A 52 4.05 13.22 -9.88
C LEU A 52 4.67 11.86 -9.54
N PHE A 53 4.16 10.74 -10.03
CA PHE A 53 4.78 9.42 -9.83
C PHE A 53 6.25 9.34 -10.20
N PRO A 54 6.73 9.97 -11.31
CA PRO A 54 8.17 10.02 -11.59
C PRO A 54 8.99 10.68 -10.49
N LYS A 55 8.46 11.71 -9.82
CA LYS A 55 9.13 12.40 -8.72
C LYS A 55 9.20 11.53 -7.46
N TYR A 56 8.09 10.86 -7.15
CA TYR A 56 8.07 9.91 -6.05
C TYR A 56 9.08 8.77 -6.28
N ARG A 57 9.05 8.16 -7.46
CA ARG A 57 9.97 7.11 -7.86
C ARG A 57 11.44 7.56 -7.80
N GLN A 58 11.75 8.79 -8.23
CA GLN A 58 13.09 9.38 -8.12
C GLN A 58 13.60 9.34 -6.66
N GLY A 59 12.74 9.64 -5.69
CA GLY A 59 13.08 9.56 -4.27
C GLY A 59 13.39 8.13 -3.84
N LEU A 60 12.55 7.15 -4.23
CA LEU A 60 12.79 5.74 -3.93
C LEU A 60 14.11 5.23 -4.54
N GLU A 61 14.40 5.60 -5.78
CA GLU A 61 15.66 5.24 -6.46
C GLU A 61 16.87 5.86 -5.75
N THR A 62 16.73 7.07 -5.21
CA THR A 62 17.79 7.77 -4.46
C THR A 62 18.10 7.04 -3.14
N LEU A 63 17.15 6.34 -2.53
CA LEU A 63 17.39 5.56 -1.31
C LEU A 63 18.40 4.43 -1.53
N GLY A 64 18.51 3.87 -2.74
CA GLY A 64 19.52 2.89 -3.11
C GLY A 64 19.36 1.49 -2.49
N PHE A 65 18.26 1.23 -1.79
CA PHE A 65 17.86 -0.09 -1.29
C PHE A 65 16.46 -0.48 -1.81
N THR A 66 16.16 -1.77 -1.79
CA THR A 66 14.87 -2.28 -2.27
C THR A 66 13.72 -1.69 -1.46
N THR A 67 12.78 -1.02 -2.15
CA THR A 67 11.55 -0.50 -1.55
C THR A 67 10.34 -1.09 -2.27
N PHE A 68 9.46 -1.69 -1.51
CA PHE A 68 8.16 -2.22 -1.95
C PHE A 68 7.11 -1.12 -1.82
N SER A 69 6.19 -1.03 -2.78
CA SER A 69 5.13 -0.02 -2.77
C SER A 69 3.78 -0.67 -2.98
N LEU A 70 2.76 -0.09 -2.40
CA LEU A 70 1.36 -0.39 -2.69
C LEU A 70 0.59 0.94 -2.87
N PRO A 71 -0.54 0.96 -3.60
CA PRO A 71 -1.30 2.19 -3.80
C PRO A 71 -2.17 2.54 -2.60
N GLY A 72 -2.46 3.83 -2.43
CA GLY A 72 -3.50 4.37 -1.58
C GLY A 72 -4.66 4.93 -2.42
N ASN A 73 -5.67 5.51 -1.76
CA ASN A 73 -6.83 6.04 -2.46
C ASN A 73 -6.51 7.25 -3.36
N HIS A 74 -5.48 8.01 -3.02
CA HIS A 74 -5.02 9.14 -3.83
C HIS A 74 -4.09 8.73 -4.98
N ASP A 75 -3.72 7.46 -5.08
CA ASP A 75 -2.90 6.90 -6.17
C ASP A 75 -3.74 6.28 -7.30
N HIS A 76 -5.05 6.20 -7.13
CA HIS A 76 -6.02 5.83 -8.17
C HIS A 76 -6.36 7.07 -8.99
N ASP A 77 -6.30 6.96 -10.31
CA ASP A 77 -6.61 8.07 -11.20
C ASP A 77 -8.12 8.40 -11.13
N PRO A 78 -8.51 9.57 -10.60
CA PRO A 78 -9.92 9.93 -10.42
C PRO A 78 -10.65 10.21 -11.75
N ALA A 79 -9.91 10.33 -12.86
CA ALA A 79 -10.52 10.52 -14.17
C ALA A 79 -11.01 9.21 -14.82
N GLU A 80 -10.58 8.06 -14.29
CA GLU A 80 -10.90 6.75 -14.83
C GLU A 80 -12.19 6.17 -14.25
N LEU A 81 -12.88 5.34 -15.05
CA LEU A 81 -14.22 4.86 -14.72
C LEU A 81 -14.24 3.51 -13.98
N THR A 82 -13.13 2.83 -13.90
CA THR A 82 -13.03 1.51 -13.27
C THR A 82 -11.76 1.41 -12.44
N ASP A 83 -11.82 0.65 -11.38
CA ASP A 83 -10.70 0.35 -10.49
C ASP A 83 -9.42 -0.08 -11.24
N SER A 84 -9.58 -1.02 -12.17
CA SER A 84 -8.47 -1.51 -13.01
C SER A 84 -7.85 -0.43 -13.92
N LEU A 85 -8.62 0.52 -14.43
CA LEU A 85 -8.10 1.64 -15.23
C LEU A 85 -7.43 2.67 -14.33
N ALA A 86 -8.01 2.96 -13.17
CA ALA A 86 -7.49 3.90 -12.20
C ALA A 86 -6.08 3.52 -11.70
N LEU A 87 -5.76 2.23 -11.64
CA LEU A 87 -4.45 1.71 -11.23
C LEU A 87 -3.39 1.69 -12.34
N GLN A 88 -3.75 1.85 -13.61
CA GLN A 88 -2.77 1.70 -14.71
C GLN A 88 -1.58 2.64 -14.61
N SER A 89 -1.80 3.88 -14.20
CA SER A 89 -0.72 4.85 -14.00
C SER A 89 0.20 4.42 -12.86
N TYR A 90 -0.34 3.97 -11.75
CA TYR A 90 0.43 3.43 -10.63
C TYR A 90 1.28 2.22 -11.07
N GLU A 91 0.65 1.21 -11.69
CA GLU A 91 1.32 -0.03 -12.08
C GLU A 91 2.45 0.18 -13.09
N ARG A 92 2.35 1.20 -13.94
CA ARG A 92 3.43 1.57 -14.89
C ARG A 92 4.71 1.98 -14.18
N TYR A 93 4.62 2.62 -13.01
CA TYR A 93 5.77 3.15 -12.28
C TYR A 93 6.26 2.25 -11.17
N PHE A 94 5.37 1.52 -10.50
CA PHE A 94 5.68 0.80 -9.26
C PHE A 94 5.47 -0.71 -9.37
N GLY A 95 4.87 -1.21 -10.45
CA GLY A 95 4.56 -2.61 -10.63
C GLY A 95 3.17 -2.98 -10.08
N PRO A 96 2.87 -4.27 -9.90
CA PRO A 96 1.53 -4.72 -9.55
C PRO A 96 1.07 -4.15 -8.20
N ALA A 97 -0.23 -3.84 -8.10
CA ALA A 97 -0.83 -3.31 -6.88
C ALA A 97 -1.01 -4.38 -5.78
N ASN A 98 -1.09 -5.66 -6.19
CA ASN A 98 -1.21 -6.81 -5.29
C ASN A 98 -0.12 -7.83 -5.59
N TYR A 99 0.72 -8.15 -4.61
CA TYR A 99 1.80 -9.12 -4.78
C TYR A 99 2.31 -9.66 -3.44
N SER A 100 3.13 -10.70 -3.49
CA SER A 100 3.82 -11.25 -2.33
C SER A 100 5.31 -11.40 -2.57
N VAL A 101 6.09 -11.38 -1.50
CA VAL A 101 7.53 -11.67 -1.54
C VAL A 101 7.94 -12.45 -0.29
N ASN A 102 9.03 -13.20 -0.42
CA ASN A 102 9.69 -13.83 0.72
C ASN A 102 11.02 -13.13 1.01
N ILE A 103 11.21 -12.66 2.23
CA ILE A 103 12.49 -12.14 2.70
C ILE A 103 12.93 -13.00 3.89
N GLY A 104 13.97 -13.79 3.68
CA GLY A 104 14.37 -14.80 4.64
C GLY A 104 13.27 -15.83 4.90
N LYS A 105 12.79 -15.90 6.16
CA LYS A 105 11.72 -16.83 6.58
C LYS A 105 10.36 -16.14 6.77
N ILE A 106 10.25 -14.90 6.37
CA ILE A 106 9.04 -14.09 6.52
C ILE A 106 8.38 -13.96 5.16
N HIS A 107 7.08 -14.20 5.11
CA HIS A 107 6.25 -13.98 3.94
C HIS A 107 5.56 -12.62 4.05
N TYR A 108 5.60 -11.83 2.99
CA TYR A 108 5.04 -10.47 2.92
C TYR A 108 3.95 -10.43 1.88
N LEU A 109 2.78 -9.90 2.25
CA LEU A 109 1.69 -9.55 1.35
C LEU A 109 1.60 -8.03 1.25
N PHE A 110 1.57 -7.53 0.03
CA PHE A 110 1.30 -6.14 -0.31
C PHE A 110 -0.03 -6.09 -1.05
N LEU A 111 -1.00 -5.40 -0.46
CA LEU A 111 -2.39 -5.47 -0.90
C LEU A 111 -2.94 -4.09 -1.17
N ASP A 112 -3.44 -3.89 -2.37
CA ASP A 112 -4.39 -2.84 -2.62
C ASP A 112 -5.73 -3.23 -2.01
N ASN A 113 -6.19 -2.43 -1.07
CA ASN A 113 -7.47 -2.60 -0.41
C ASN A 113 -8.42 -1.43 -0.63
N ILE A 114 -8.19 -0.67 -1.68
CA ILE A 114 -9.07 0.37 -2.20
C ILE A 114 -9.84 -0.21 -3.38
N LEU A 115 -11.14 -0.16 -3.32
CA LEU A 115 -12.05 -0.56 -4.41
C LEU A 115 -12.72 0.69 -4.94
N PHE A 116 -12.18 1.21 -6.03
CA PHE A 116 -12.66 2.44 -6.63
C PHE A 116 -14.00 2.20 -7.34
N ASP A 117 -15.03 2.93 -6.93
CA ASP A 117 -16.37 2.81 -7.53
C ASP A 117 -16.88 4.20 -7.93
N HIS A 118 -16.94 4.44 -9.23
CA HIS A 118 -17.49 5.67 -9.81
C HIS A 118 -19.00 5.65 -9.96
N ALA A 119 -19.74 4.97 -9.09
CA ALA A 119 -21.19 5.08 -9.10
C ALA A 119 -21.58 6.55 -8.90
N PRO A 120 -22.40 7.15 -9.81
CA PRO A 120 -22.75 8.58 -9.76
C PRO A 120 -23.50 9.03 -8.51
N THR A 121 -23.83 8.08 -7.63
CA THR A 121 -24.58 8.27 -6.38
C THR A 121 -23.78 7.91 -5.13
N ALA A 122 -22.51 7.53 -5.26
CA ALA A 122 -21.69 7.22 -4.10
C ALA A 122 -21.27 8.52 -3.40
N GLU A 123 -21.58 8.65 -2.12
CA GLU A 123 -21.08 9.75 -1.28
C GLU A 123 -19.55 9.64 -1.06
N GLU A 124 -18.98 8.48 -1.34
CA GLU A 124 -17.54 8.20 -1.26
C GLU A 124 -17.06 7.54 -2.57
N GLU A 125 -15.96 8.01 -3.09
CA GLU A 125 -15.39 7.59 -4.37
C GLU A 125 -14.77 6.18 -4.32
N TYR A 126 -14.66 5.55 -3.16
CA TYR A 126 -14.09 4.21 -3.01
C TYR A 126 -14.67 3.47 -1.81
N MET A 127 -14.61 2.15 -1.88
CA MET A 127 -14.85 1.24 -0.75
C MET A 127 -13.53 0.66 -0.26
N ILE A 128 -13.49 0.23 1.00
CA ILE A 128 -12.34 -0.49 1.55
C ILE A 128 -12.65 -1.99 1.53
N GLY A 129 -11.70 -2.80 1.05
CA GLY A 129 -11.86 -4.25 1.03
C GLY A 129 -10.99 -4.92 -0.02
N LEU A 130 -11.29 -6.18 -0.27
CA LEU A 130 -10.61 -7.00 -1.27
C LEU A 130 -11.64 -7.61 -2.24
N THR A 131 -11.30 -7.72 -3.50
CA THR A 131 -12.14 -8.43 -4.47
C THR A 131 -12.14 -9.94 -4.20
N ASP A 132 -13.11 -10.66 -4.75
CA ASP A 132 -13.12 -12.12 -4.69
C ASP A 132 -11.92 -12.74 -5.41
N GLU A 133 -11.40 -12.06 -6.42
CA GLU A 133 -10.22 -12.48 -7.17
C GLU A 133 -8.96 -12.37 -6.31
N ILE A 134 -8.76 -11.24 -5.66
CA ILE A 134 -7.62 -11.04 -4.75
C ILE A 134 -7.68 -12.02 -3.58
N CYS A 135 -8.87 -12.27 -2.99
CA CYS A 135 -9.00 -13.28 -1.94
C CYS A 135 -8.62 -14.69 -2.43
N ARG A 136 -9.05 -15.10 -3.64
CA ARG A 136 -8.64 -16.39 -4.23
C ARG A 136 -7.14 -16.45 -4.45
N TRP A 137 -6.53 -15.35 -4.91
CA TRP A 137 -5.09 -15.29 -5.09
C TRP A 137 -4.36 -15.42 -3.75
N ILE A 138 -4.75 -14.70 -2.71
CA ILE A 138 -4.17 -14.81 -1.36
C ILE A 138 -4.29 -16.25 -0.84
N GLU A 139 -5.46 -16.84 -0.95
CA GLU A 139 -5.70 -18.24 -0.54
C GLU A 139 -4.79 -19.23 -1.29
N ALA A 140 -4.53 -18.98 -2.58
CA ALA A 140 -3.65 -19.81 -3.39
C ALA A 140 -2.17 -19.62 -3.02
N ASP A 141 -1.73 -18.40 -2.82
CA ASP A 141 -0.37 -18.02 -2.44
C ASP A 141 -0.01 -18.61 -1.07
N LEU A 142 -0.88 -18.44 -0.10
CA LEU A 142 -0.68 -18.91 1.27
C LEU A 142 -0.63 -20.46 1.40
N ARG A 143 -1.06 -21.24 0.40
CA ARG A 143 -0.86 -22.71 0.40
C ARG A 143 0.61 -23.13 0.41
N TYR A 144 1.49 -22.25 -0.06
CA TYR A 144 2.92 -22.49 -0.09
C TYR A 144 3.65 -21.99 1.16
N VAL A 145 2.93 -21.35 2.09
CA VAL A 145 3.47 -20.82 3.35
C VAL A 145 3.13 -21.77 4.49
N PRO A 146 4.12 -22.34 5.21
CA PRO A 146 3.84 -23.24 6.31
C PRO A 146 3.03 -22.55 7.42
N ALA A 147 2.01 -23.24 7.97
CA ALA A 147 1.24 -22.74 9.10
C ALA A 147 2.16 -22.41 10.29
N GLY A 148 1.84 -21.34 11.01
CA GLY A 148 2.66 -20.82 12.11
C GLY A 148 3.84 -19.94 11.67
N SER A 149 4.08 -19.78 10.37
CA SER A 149 5.07 -18.83 9.84
C SER A 149 4.71 -17.39 10.20
N THR A 150 5.70 -16.51 10.18
CA THR A 150 5.47 -15.07 10.26
C THR A 150 4.98 -14.54 8.91
N LEU A 151 3.86 -13.84 8.94
CA LEU A 151 3.23 -13.17 7.82
C LEU A 151 3.19 -11.67 8.10
N VAL A 152 3.71 -10.88 7.18
CA VAL A 152 3.59 -9.42 7.23
C VAL A 152 2.58 -8.99 6.16
N VAL A 153 1.55 -8.28 6.57
CA VAL A 153 0.51 -7.75 5.68
C VAL A 153 0.62 -6.24 5.63
N SER A 154 0.81 -5.70 4.45
CA SER A 154 0.84 -4.27 4.19
C SER A 154 -0.33 -3.88 3.30
N SER A 155 -1.08 -2.86 3.70
CA SER A 155 -2.19 -2.28 2.94
C SER A 155 -2.28 -0.79 3.26
N HIS A 156 -2.89 0.01 2.37
CA HIS A 156 -3.05 1.43 2.66
C HIS A 156 -4.03 1.66 3.81
N CYS A 157 -5.28 1.27 3.65
CA CYS A 157 -6.24 1.35 4.75
C CYS A 157 -5.95 0.25 5.78
N PRO A 158 -5.84 0.59 7.09
CA PRO A 158 -5.55 -0.39 8.12
C PRO A 158 -6.63 -1.47 8.19
N ILE A 159 -6.25 -2.73 7.93
CA ILE A 159 -7.18 -3.87 7.87
C ILE A 159 -7.80 -4.17 9.25
N LEU A 160 -7.06 -3.95 10.32
CA LEU A 160 -7.50 -4.26 11.70
C LEU A 160 -8.00 -3.01 12.45
N TYR A 161 -8.31 -1.94 11.74
CA TYR A 161 -8.76 -0.70 12.37
C TYR A 161 -10.26 -0.75 12.68
N HIS A 162 -10.58 -0.86 13.98
CA HIS A 162 -11.95 -0.78 14.49
C HIS A 162 -12.23 0.60 15.06
N THR A 163 -12.78 1.52 14.25
CA THR A 163 -13.43 2.71 14.82
C THR A 163 -14.91 2.42 15.02
N LYS A 164 -15.50 3.03 16.07
CA LYS A 164 -16.95 2.93 16.35
C LYS A 164 -17.83 3.40 15.18
N ASN A 165 -17.26 4.14 14.22
CA ASN A 165 -17.95 4.69 13.04
C ASN A 165 -17.71 3.88 11.76
N THR A 166 -16.92 2.83 11.75
CA THR A 166 -16.63 2.02 10.56
C THR A 166 -17.69 0.95 10.27
N ALA A 167 -18.75 0.87 11.06
CA ALA A 167 -19.88 -0.03 10.78
C ALA A 167 -20.59 0.26 9.43
N ALA A 168 -20.36 1.44 8.84
CA ALA A 168 -20.91 1.81 7.54
C ALA A 168 -20.00 1.46 6.34
N ARG A 169 -18.71 1.24 6.56
CA ARG A 169 -17.80 0.81 5.51
C ARG A 169 -17.67 -0.70 5.58
N ASN A 170 -18.53 -1.41 4.88
CA ASN A 170 -18.43 -2.84 4.69
C ASN A 170 -17.09 -3.14 4.02
N HIS A 171 -16.09 -3.52 4.80
CA HIS A 171 -14.85 -4.06 4.29
C HIS A 171 -15.18 -5.35 3.51
N ARG A 172 -15.26 -5.22 2.21
CA ARG A 172 -15.61 -6.35 1.34
C ARG A 172 -14.60 -7.47 1.57
N ASN A 173 -15.11 -8.67 1.79
CA ASN A 173 -14.33 -9.89 2.01
C ASN A 173 -13.42 -9.88 3.25
N PHE A 174 -13.62 -8.97 4.20
CA PHE A 174 -12.77 -8.86 5.38
C PHE A 174 -12.71 -10.17 6.19
N GLN A 175 -13.84 -10.80 6.48
CA GLN A 175 -13.85 -12.05 7.24
C GLN A 175 -13.13 -13.18 6.50
N ARG A 176 -13.37 -13.30 5.18
CA ARG A 176 -12.67 -14.27 4.33
C ARG A 176 -11.15 -14.10 4.38
N PHE A 177 -10.69 -12.86 4.34
CA PHE A 177 -9.27 -12.53 4.49
C PHE A 177 -8.74 -12.92 5.86
N LEU A 178 -9.46 -12.57 6.95
CA LEU A 178 -9.05 -12.94 8.32
C LEU A 178 -8.95 -14.46 8.48
N ASP A 179 -9.90 -15.20 7.91
CA ASP A 179 -9.88 -16.67 7.96
C ASP A 179 -8.64 -17.24 7.24
N ALA A 180 -8.29 -16.67 6.07
CA ALA A 180 -7.14 -17.09 5.29
C ALA A 180 -5.80 -16.86 6.02
N ILE A 181 -5.67 -15.76 6.76
CA ILE A 181 -4.42 -15.42 7.48
C ILE A 181 -4.38 -15.98 8.90
N SER A 182 -5.47 -16.53 9.43
CA SER A 182 -5.58 -17.02 10.81
C SER A 182 -4.54 -18.10 11.21
N PRO A 183 -4.01 -18.94 10.29
CA PRO A 183 -2.98 -19.92 10.64
C PRO A 183 -1.60 -19.33 10.90
N TYR A 184 -1.37 -18.03 10.70
CA TYR A 184 -0.06 -17.38 10.70
C TYR A 184 0.13 -16.44 11.89
N LYS A 185 1.40 -16.10 12.16
CA LYS A 185 1.76 -15.02 13.12
C LYS A 185 1.78 -13.71 12.33
N VAL A 186 0.67 -12.98 12.38
CA VAL A 186 0.44 -11.79 11.52
C VAL A 186 0.96 -10.52 12.18
N HIS A 187 1.72 -9.74 11.40
CA HIS A 187 2.00 -8.34 11.66
C HIS A 187 1.40 -7.52 10.51
N ALA A 188 0.65 -6.46 10.83
CA ALA A 188 -0.02 -5.62 9.84
C ALA A 188 0.48 -4.18 9.90
N PHE A 189 0.73 -3.59 8.73
CA PHE A 189 1.05 -2.18 8.56
C PHE A 189 0.00 -1.49 7.70
N GLY A 190 -0.34 -0.26 8.05
CA GLY A 190 -1.28 0.57 7.31
C GLY A 190 -0.95 2.05 7.45
N GLY A 191 -1.39 2.85 6.49
CA GLY A 191 -1.35 4.30 6.45
C GLY A 191 -2.73 4.94 6.61
N HIS A 192 -3.07 5.91 5.74
CA HIS A 192 -4.41 6.49 5.53
C HIS A 192 -4.94 7.40 6.65
N LYS A 193 -4.55 7.19 7.90
CA LYS A 193 -5.21 7.87 9.04
C LYS A 193 -4.48 9.12 9.55
N HIS A 194 -3.25 9.39 9.12
CA HIS A 194 -2.47 10.59 9.42
C HIS A 194 -2.35 10.95 10.92
N TYR A 195 -2.15 9.97 11.82
CA TYR A 195 -1.93 10.20 13.26
C TYR A 195 -0.84 9.36 13.88
#